data_d3ee2aee011bbc06c95fc5822423d6b0
#
_entry.id   d3ee2aee011bbc06c95fc5822423d6b0
#
_cell.length_a   1.000
_cell.length_b   1.000
_cell.length_c   1.000
_cell.angle_alpha   90.00
_cell.angle_beta   90.00
_cell.angle_gamma   90.00
#
_symmetry.space_group_name_H-M   'P 1'
#
loop_
_entity.id
_entity.type
_entity.pdbx_description
1 polymer ?
#
loop_
_entity_poly.entity_id
_entity_poly.type
_entity_poly.pdbx_seq_one_letter_code
_entity_poly.pdbx_strand_id
1 'polypeptide(L)'
;KIKIHKFEKLNKILNKDVDLIVLAVSSKGIEWAGERLLEIFQKKIPNILLLTKGLSIYNDNYELLVDKLSRSLLSKGEIEFNISALGGPSLARGLANRVHTSVVLANNDIQKAKELSKLLNNYYYHVNVSDDLVGVEVSAAIKNIYSMAIGAAKGICKKNVSGEIKDKDYLNSASALVNQAVYEMKIFVKFLKGKEETVNGLAGIGDLYVSSAGGRNSKMGSYLGDGMTYSFAKKNQMQNVTVEAADLAFEIGEKIKKDFQQKDLPLMISVINAITKDEKLNVKWELFNYL
;
A
#
# COMPACT_ATOMS: atom_id res chain seq x y z
N LYS A 1 -24.53 11.93 -12.37
CA LYS A 1 -24.88 11.34 -11.05
C LYS A 1 -24.32 9.93 -10.96
N ILE A 2 -23.56 9.61 -9.91
CA ILE A 2 -23.10 8.24 -9.63
C ILE A 2 -24.34 7.41 -9.24
N LYS A 3 -24.51 6.25 -9.90
CA LYS A 3 -25.55 5.29 -9.54
C LYS A 3 -24.96 4.26 -8.58
N ILE A 4 -25.61 4.02 -7.46
CA ILE A 4 -25.23 2.99 -6.48
C ILE A 4 -26.19 1.80 -6.67
N HIS A 5 -25.61 0.62 -6.76
CA HIS A 5 -26.37 -0.63 -6.96
C HIS A 5 -25.99 -1.64 -5.88
N LYS A 6 -26.95 -2.52 -5.55
CA LYS A 6 -26.68 -3.69 -4.73
C LYS A 6 -25.87 -4.71 -5.54
N PHE A 7 -25.03 -5.48 -4.85
CA PHE A 7 -24.16 -6.48 -5.47
C PHE A 7 -24.92 -7.52 -6.31
N GLU A 8 -26.11 -7.93 -5.90
CA GLU A 8 -26.94 -8.92 -6.61
C GLU A 8 -27.35 -8.47 -8.02
N LYS A 9 -27.16 -7.19 -8.33
CA LYS A 9 -27.41 -6.63 -9.67
C LYS A 9 -26.15 -6.58 -10.54
N LEU A 10 -25.00 -7.04 -10.05
CA LEU A 10 -23.71 -6.92 -10.74
C LEU A 10 -23.78 -7.47 -12.18
N ASN A 11 -24.28 -8.68 -12.36
CA ASN A 11 -24.39 -9.34 -13.67
C ASN A 11 -25.28 -8.60 -14.68
N LYS A 12 -26.23 -7.78 -14.18
CA LYS A 12 -27.11 -6.96 -15.04
C LYS A 12 -26.49 -5.62 -15.40
N ILE A 13 -25.49 -5.16 -14.64
CA ILE A 13 -24.85 -3.84 -14.77
C ILE A 13 -23.58 -3.97 -15.60
N LEU A 14 -22.76 -4.98 -15.33
CA LEU A 14 -21.56 -5.28 -16.10
C LEU A 14 -21.98 -6.00 -17.39
N ASN A 15 -22.23 -5.22 -18.42
CA ASN A 15 -22.59 -5.68 -19.76
C ASN A 15 -21.50 -5.25 -20.77
N LYS A 16 -21.79 -5.39 -22.07
CA LYS A 16 -20.85 -5.08 -23.15
C LYS A 16 -20.45 -3.61 -23.26
N ASP A 17 -21.16 -2.71 -22.60
CA ASP A 17 -20.96 -1.25 -22.71
C ASP A 17 -20.06 -0.69 -21.59
N VAL A 18 -19.35 -1.53 -20.85
CA VAL A 18 -18.40 -1.12 -19.82
C VAL A 18 -17.00 -1.06 -20.42
N ASP A 19 -16.37 0.11 -20.39
CA ASP A 19 -15.01 0.35 -20.90
C ASP A 19 -13.94 0.11 -19.82
N LEU A 20 -14.27 0.36 -18.56
CA LEU A 20 -13.37 0.30 -17.43
C LEU A 20 -14.05 -0.27 -16.18
N ILE A 21 -13.39 -1.24 -15.56
CA ILE A 21 -13.74 -1.77 -14.24
C ILE A 21 -12.73 -1.29 -13.24
N VAL A 22 -13.18 -0.57 -12.22
CA VAL A 22 -12.31 -0.13 -11.11
C VAL A 22 -12.52 -1.05 -9.93
N LEU A 23 -11.48 -1.81 -9.56
CA LEU A 23 -11.50 -2.70 -8.40
C LEU A 23 -10.96 -1.99 -7.17
N ALA A 24 -11.82 -1.86 -6.15
CA ALA A 24 -11.52 -1.24 -4.86
C ALA A 24 -11.89 -2.16 -3.68
N VAL A 25 -11.72 -3.46 -3.86
CA VAL A 25 -11.92 -4.48 -2.81
C VAL A 25 -10.69 -4.55 -1.89
N SER A 26 -10.78 -5.26 -0.76
CA SER A 26 -9.60 -5.54 0.06
C SER A 26 -8.64 -6.51 -0.66
N SER A 27 -7.37 -6.57 -0.25
CA SER A 27 -6.38 -7.52 -0.79
C SER A 27 -6.84 -8.98 -0.72
N LYS A 28 -7.58 -9.33 0.33
CA LYS A 28 -8.22 -10.65 0.49
C LYS A 28 -9.39 -10.89 -0.46
N GLY A 29 -10.00 -9.83 -0.99
CA GLY A 29 -11.12 -9.92 -1.93
C GLY A 29 -10.74 -10.00 -3.40
N ILE A 30 -9.46 -9.98 -3.75
CA ILE A 30 -8.99 -9.95 -5.15
C ILE A 30 -9.40 -11.21 -5.92
N GLU A 31 -9.18 -12.41 -5.36
CA GLU A 31 -9.56 -13.67 -6.01
C GLU A 31 -11.06 -13.79 -6.17
N TRP A 32 -11.81 -13.45 -5.13
CA TRP A 32 -13.28 -13.38 -5.22
C TRP A 32 -13.75 -12.44 -6.34
N ALA A 33 -13.11 -11.26 -6.48
CA ALA A 33 -13.45 -10.33 -7.57
C ALA A 33 -13.14 -10.95 -8.94
N GLY A 34 -12.01 -11.66 -9.10
CA GLY A 34 -11.68 -12.39 -10.32
C GLY A 34 -12.72 -13.44 -10.67
N GLU A 35 -13.15 -14.24 -9.70
CA GLU A 35 -14.22 -15.24 -9.89
C GLU A 35 -15.53 -14.61 -10.37
N ARG A 36 -15.93 -13.46 -9.78
CA ARG A 36 -17.14 -12.73 -10.21
C ARG A 36 -17.01 -12.18 -11.62
N LEU A 37 -15.85 -11.72 -12.04
CA LEU A 37 -15.62 -11.28 -13.41
C LEU A 37 -15.73 -12.43 -14.41
N LEU A 38 -15.21 -13.62 -14.07
CA LEU A 38 -15.33 -14.83 -14.90
C LEU A 38 -16.76 -15.36 -15.05
N GLU A 39 -17.66 -15.05 -14.11
CA GLU A 39 -19.08 -15.39 -14.25
C GLU A 39 -19.80 -14.51 -15.28
N ILE A 40 -19.26 -13.30 -15.54
CA ILE A 40 -19.90 -12.30 -16.38
C ILE A 40 -19.27 -12.29 -17.79
N PHE A 41 -17.94 -12.38 -17.85
CA PHE A 41 -17.17 -12.27 -19.08
C PHE A 41 -16.57 -13.62 -19.48
N GLN A 42 -16.82 -14.03 -20.75
CA GLN A 42 -16.37 -15.34 -21.23
C GLN A 42 -15.11 -15.28 -22.12
N LYS A 43 -14.90 -14.20 -22.86
CA LYS A 43 -13.79 -14.09 -23.84
C LYS A 43 -12.87 -12.92 -23.55
N LYS A 44 -13.44 -11.80 -23.13
CA LYS A 44 -12.71 -10.55 -22.92
C LYS A 44 -13.33 -9.79 -21.75
N ILE A 45 -12.47 -9.35 -20.83
CA ILE A 45 -12.83 -8.44 -19.73
C ILE A 45 -12.43 -7.02 -20.14
N PRO A 46 -13.25 -6.00 -19.86
CA PRO A 46 -12.86 -4.60 -20.02
C PRO A 46 -11.58 -4.27 -19.26
N ASN A 47 -10.95 -3.14 -19.59
CA ASN A 47 -9.78 -2.70 -18.84
C ASN A 47 -10.07 -2.69 -17.32
N ILE A 48 -9.14 -3.21 -16.54
CA ILE A 48 -9.24 -3.25 -15.08
C ILE A 48 -8.24 -2.26 -14.49
N LEU A 49 -8.71 -1.39 -13.59
CA LEU A 49 -7.88 -0.53 -12.78
C LEU A 49 -7.94 -0.98 -11.33
N LEU A 50 -6.83 -1.46 -10.81
CA LEU A 50 -6.71 -1.90 -9.43
C LEU A 50 -6.31 -0.74 -8.53
N LEU A 51 -7.16 -0.41 -7.55
CA LEU A 51 -6.89 0.60 -6.51
C LEU A 51 -6.38 -0.01 -5.21
N THR A 52 -6.57 -1.33 -5.06
CA THR A 52 -6.18 -2.07 -3.86
C THR A 52 -4.67 -2.09 -3.73
N LYS A 53 -4.18 -1.82 -2.53
CA LYS A 53 -2.75 -1.84 -2.19
C LYS A 53 -2.46 -3.06 -1.31
N GLY A 54 -1.37 -3.74 -1.57
CA GLY A 54 -0.95 -4.91 -0.80
C GLY A 54 -0.03 -5.82 -1.59
N LEU A 55 0.45 -6.83 -0.90
CA LEU A 55 1.19 -7.97 -1.45
C LEU A 55 0.61 -9.23 -0.83
N SER A 56 0.74 -10.35 -1.51
CA SER A 56 0.43 -11.67 -0.99
C SER A 56 1.60 -12.62 -1.14
N ILE A 57 1.50 -13.79 -0.55
CA ILE A 57 2.44 -14.90 -0.76
C ILE A 57 1.71 -16.01 -1.50
N TYR A 58 2.31 -16.46 -2.59
CA TYR A 58 1.85 -17.61 -3.34
C TYR A 58 3.02 -18.52 -3.72
N ASN A 59 2.93 -19.81 -3.39
CA ASN A 59 4.01 -20.79 -3.60
C ASN A 59 5.39 -20.33 -3.09
N ASP A 60 5.43 -19.80 -1.86
CA ASP A 60 6.62 -19.23 -1.20
C ASP A 60 7.27 -18.04 -1.95
N ASN A 61 6.53 -17.36 -2.83
CA ASN A 61 6.98 -16.16 -3.54
C ASN A 61 6.08 -14.98 -3.22
N TYR A 62 6.64 -13.77 -3.25
CA TYR A 62 5.84 -12.54 -3.19
C TYR A 62 5.00 -12.44 -4.46
N GLU A 63 3.72 -12.16 -4.30
CA GLU A 63 2.76 -12.02 -5.40
C GLU A 63 2.16 -10.60 -5.37
N LEU A 64 2.28 -9.89 -6.49
CA LEU A 64 1.58 -8.62 -6.70
C LEU A 64 0.07 -8.87 -6.76
N LEU A 65 -0.73 -7.87 -6.39
CA LEU A 65 -2.18 -8.03 -6.47
C LEU A 65 -2.67 -8.10 -7.93
N VAL A 66 -1.97 -7.48 -8.87
CA VAL A 66 -2.21 -7.66 -10.31
C VAL A 66 -1.96 -9.09 -10.73
N ASP A 67 -0.89 -9.73 -10.27
CA ASP A 67 -0.58 -11.13 -10.57
C ASP A 67 -1.61 -12.07 -9.92
N LYS A 68 -1.99 -11.80 -8.67
CA LYS A 68 -3.04 -12.53 -7.95
C LYS A 68 -4.37 -12.49 -8.70
N LEU A 69 -4.77 -11.33 -9.21
CA LEU A 69 -5.95 -11.19 -10.03
C LEU A 69 -5.80 -11.93 -11.35
N SER A 70 -4.67 -11.78 -12.03
CA SER A 70 -4.38 -12.47 -13.30
C SER A 70 -4.46 -13.98 -13.14
N ARG A 71 -3.85 -14.53 -12.11
CA ARG A 71 -3.93 -15.96 -11.76
C ARG A 71 -5.37 -16.42 -11.54
N SER A 72 -6.17 -15.63 -10.82
CA SER A 72 -7.59 -15.92 -10.62
C SER A 72 -8.37 -15.90 -11.93
N LEU A 73 -8.13 -14.93 -12.82
CA LEU A 73 -8.82 -14.82 -14.11
C LEU A 73 -8.45 -15.97 -15.08
N LEU A 74 -7.22 -16.47 -15.01
CA LEU A 74 -6.77 -17.60 -15.84
C LEU A 74 -7.16 -18.99 -15.28
N SER A 75 -7.76 -19.05 -14.11
CA SER A 75 -8.06 -20.31 -13.42
C SER A 75 -9.08 -21.21 -14.15
N LYS A 76 -9.92 -20.64 -15.03
CA LYS A 76 -10.94 -21.36 -15.79
C LYS A 76 -10.65 -21.44 -17.29
N GLY A 77 -9.47 -21.03 -17.74
CA GLY A 77 -9.06 -21.05 -19.14
C GLY A 77 -8.58 -19.69 -19.64
N GLU A 78 -8.33 -19.60 -20.94
CA GLU A 78 -7.83 -18.38 -21.56
C GLU A 78 -8.94 -17.31 -21.67
N ILE A 79 -8.64 -16.11 -21.21
CA ILE A 79 -9.50 -14.93 -21.33
C ILE A 79 -8.61 -13.71 -21.57
N GLU A 80 -9.04 -12.82 -22.46
CA GLU A 80 -8.32 -11.57 -22.71
C GLU A 80 -8.63 -10.55 -21.61
N PHE A 81 -7.61 -9.95 -20.99
CA PHE A 81 -7.76 -8.89 -20.02
C PHE A 81 -6.54 -7.95 -20.03
N ASN A 82 -6.72 -6.77 -19.45
CA ASN A 82 -5.66 -5.81 -19.21
C ASN A 82 -5.84 -5.20 -17.82
N ILE A 83 -4.83 -5.32 -16.96
CA ILE A 83 -4.87 -4.81 -15.59
C ILE A 83 -3.82 -3.72 -15.44
N SER A 84 -4.24 -2.58 -14.91
CA SER A 84 -3.37 -1.50 -14.47
C SER A 84 -3.51 -1.30 -12.97
N ALA A 85 -2.46 -0.85 -12.29
CA ALA A 85 -2.50 -0.49 -10.89
C ALA A 85 -2.34 1.03 -10.70
N LEU A 86 -2.99 1.56 -9.65
CA LEU A 86 -2.88 2.97 -9.30
C LEU A 86 -2.17 3.11 -7.95
N GLY A 87 -1.05 3.83 -7.95
CA GLY A 87 -0.29 4.20 -6.75
C GLY A 87 -0.29 5.71 -6.51
N GLY A 88 0.20 6.12 -5.34
CA GLY A 88 0.40 7.53 -5.02
C GLY A 88 -0.58 8.11 -3.99
N PRO A 89 -0.34 9.37 -3.58
CA PRO A 89 -1.10 10.05 -2.53
C PRO A 89 -2.48 10.46 -3.03
N SER A 90 -3.52 9.84 -2.48
CA SER A 90 -4.90 10.18 -2.81
C SER A 90 -5.80 9.97 -1.61
N LEU A 91 -6.01 11.03 -0.83
CA LEU A 91 -6.96 11.03 0.28
C LEU A 91 -8.37 11.28 -0.25
N ALA A 92 -9.31 10.38 0.05
CA ALA A 92 -10.68 10.45 -0.42
C ALA A 92 -11.37 11.81 -0.14
N ARG A 93 -11.14 12.38 1.05
CA ARG A 93 -11.69 13.70 1.41
C ARG A 93 -11.11 14.83 0.56
N GLY A 94 -9.79 14.80 0.30
CA GLY A 94 -9.12 15.77 -0.56
C GLY A 94 -9.66 15.70 -1.98
N LEU A 95 -9.75 14.48 -2.52
CA LEU A 95 -10.28 14.25 -3.87
C LEU A 95 -11.75 14.69 -3.99
N ALA A 96 -12.60 14.38 -3.01
CA ALA A 96 -13.99 14.81 -2.99
C ALA A 96 -14.14 16.34 -2.95
N ASN A 97 -13.20 17.03 -2.32
CA ASN A 97 -13.12 18.49 -2.28
C ASN A 97 -12.36 19.10 -3.47
N ARG A 98 -12.03 18.30 -4.47
CA ARG A 98 -11.31 18.73 -5.69
C ARG A 98 -9.94 19.37 -5.41
N VAL A 99 -9.28 18.93 -4.33
CA VAL A 99 -7.90 19.32 -4.07
C VAL A 99 -7.00 18.68 -5.11
N HIS A 100 -6.05 19.46 -5.65
CA HIS A 100 -5.09 18.95 -6.64
C HIS A 100 -4.38 17.70 -6.11
N THR A 101 -4.55 16.61 -6.83
CA THR A 101 -4.06 15.28 -6.47
C THR A 101 -3.29 14.70 -7.63
N SER A 102 -2.08 14.24 -7.39
CA SER A 102 -1.26 13.57 -8.40
C SER A 102 -1.03 12.11 -8.00
N VAL A 103 -1.24 11.21 -8.95
CA VAL A 103 -1.08 9.76 -8.79
C VAL A 103 -0.26 9.19 -9.94
N VAL A 104 0.14 7.93 -9.84
CA VAL A 104 0.80 7.19 -10.91
C VAL A 104 0.00 5.94 -11.26
N LEU A 105 -0.31 5.80 -12.54
CA LEU A 105 -0.94 4.62 -13.12
C LEU A 105 0.15 3.78 -13.79
N ALA A 106 0.27 2.54 -13.36
CA ALA A 106 1.27 1.62 -13.86
C ALA A 106 0.64 0.47 -14.64
N ASN A 107 1.31 0.12 -15.74
CA ASN A 107 1.01 -1.05 -16.55
C ASN A 107 2.30 -1.50 -17.25
N ASN A 108 2.52 -2.79 -17.42
CA ASN A 108 3.67 -3.32 -18.16
C ASN A 108 3.69 -2.84 -19.63
N ASP A 109 2.51 -2.53 -20.20
CA ASP A 109 2.37 -1.85 -21.48
C ASP A 109 2.11 -0.36 -21.24
N ILE A 110 3.15 0.47 -21.44
CA ILE A 110 3.08 1.92 -21.23
C ILE A 110 2.02 2.62 -22.12
N GLN A 111 1.68 2.06 -23.28
CA GLN A 111 0.66 2.65 -24.15
C GLN A 111 -0.73 2.49 -23.55
N LYS A 112 -1.02 1.32 -22.98
CA LYS A 112 -2.26 1.10 -22.23
C LYS A 112 -2.37 2.00 -21.01
N ALA A 113 -1.26 2.21 -20.29
CA ALA A 113 -1.23 3.18 -19.19
C ALA A 113 -1.54 4.61 -19.68
N LYS A 114 -0.96 5.04 -20.81
CA LYS A 114 -1.22 6.35 -21.41
C LYS A 114 -2.67 6.52 -21.87
N GLU A 115 -3.26 5.50 -22.48
CA GLU A 115 -4.66 5.53 -22.92
C GLU A 115 -5.60 5.68 -21.72
N LEU A 116 -5.39 4.86 -20.69
CA LEU A 116 -6.24 4.89 -19.49
C LEU A 116 -6.05 6.20 -18.71
N SER A 117 -4.83 6.72 -18.64
CA SER A 117 -4.57 8.00 -17.96
C SER A 117 -5.36 9.17 -18.57
N LYS A 118 -5.55 9.20 -19.90
CA LYS A 118 -6.33 10.23 -20.58
C LYS A 118 -7.80 10.25 -20.14
N LEU A 119 -8.37 9.10 -19.80
CA LEU A 119 -9.75 8.99 -19.31
C LEU A 119 -9.90 9.52 -17.89
N LEU A 120 -8.85 9.46 -17.09
CA LEU A 120 -8.87 9.81 -15.66
C LEU A 120 -8.42 11.23 -15.40
N ASN A 121 -7.53 11.78 -16.23
CA ASN A 121 -6.97 13.11 -16.05
C ASN A 121 -8.06 14.19 -16.13
N ASN A 122 -8.00 15.12 -15.18
CA ASN A 122 -8.83 16.32 -15.21
C ASN A 122 -8.10 17.49 -14.50
N TYR A 123 -8.76 18.65 -14.34
CA TYR A 123 -8.10 19.86 -13.84
C TYR A 123 -7.57 19.75 -12.39
N TYR A 124 -8.03 18.81 -11.58
CA TYR A 124 -7.56 18.60 -10.19
C TYR A 124 -7.00 17.20 -9.93
N TYR A 125 -7.14 16.25 -10.86
CA TYR A 125 -6.63 14.89 -10.73
C TYR A 125 -5.64 14.59 -11.85
N HIS A 126 -4.37 14.53 -11.50
CA HIS A 126 -3.24 14.42 -12.42
C HIS A 126 -2.69 13.00 -12.40
N VAL A 127 -2.84 12.27 -13.50
CA VAL A 127 -2.43 10.87 -13.59
C VAL A 127 -1.15 10.78 -14.42
N ASN A 128 -0.02 10.56 -13.75
CA ASN A 128 1.25 10.19 -14.38
C ASN A 128 1.21 8.72 -14.77
N VAL A 129 2.07 8.29 -15.68
CA VAL A 129 2.14 6.90 -16.14
C VAL A 129 3.52 6.30 -15.88
N SER A 130 3.55 4.98 -15.63
CA SER A 130 4.77 4.21 -15.43
C SER A 130 4.66 2.85 -16.09
N ASP A 131 5.78 2.35 -16.62
CA ASP A 131 5.96 0.96 -17.05
C ASP A 131 6.47 0.05 -15.92
N ASP A 132 6.79 0.62 -14.76
CA ASP A 132 7.25 -0.11 -13.58
C ASP A 132 6.05 -0.48 -12.68
N LEU A 133 5.29 -1.48 -13.12
CA LEU A 133 4.15 -2.00 -12.36
C LEU A 133 4.59 -2.56 -11.00
N VAL A 134 5.72 -3.27 -10.96
CA VAL A 134 6.30 -3.85 -9.73
C VAL A 134 6.63 -2.75 -8.74
N GLY A 135 7.42 -1.76 -9.15
CA GLY A 135 7.85 -0.68 -8.26
C GLY A 135 6.68 0.13 -7.71
N VAL A 136 5.63 0.37 -8.51
CA VAL A 136 4.44 1.09 -8.09
C VAL A 136 3.62 0.29 -7.08
N GLU A 137 3.29 -0.98 -7.35
CA GLU A 137 2.50 -1.81 -6.43
C GLU A 137 3.24 -2.09 -5.13
N VAL A 138 4.53 -2.47 -5.22
CA VAL A 138 5.35 -2.77 -4.04
C VAL A 138 5.49 -1.54 -3.15
N SER A 139 5.85 -0.38 -3.73
CA SER A 139 5.97 0.86 -2.96
C SER A 139 4.66 1.23 -2.26
N ALA A 140 3.54 1.15 -2.99
CA ALA A 140 2.21 1.44 -2.46
C ALA A 140 1.78 0.49 -1.34
N ALA A 141 2.24 -0.77 -1.36
CA ALA A 141 1.96 -1.75 -0.31
C ALA A 141 2.79 -1.49 0.95
N ILE A 142 4.13 -1.50 0.81
CA ILE A 142 5.05 -1.48 1.96
C ILE A 142 5.11 -0.11 2.67
N LYS A 143 4.78 0.99 1.99
CA LYS A 143 4.71 2.31 2.62
C LYS A 143 3.83 2.34 3.87
N ASN A 144 2.85 1.45 3.99
CA ASN A 144 1.97 1.37 5.15
C ASN A 144 2.74 0.91 6.41
N ILE A 145 3.66 -0.06 6.29
CA ILE A 145 4.54 -0.49 7.37
C ILE A 145 5.43 0.67 7.80
N TYR A 146 6.03 1.37 6.84
CA TYR A 146 6.91 2.50 7.12
C TYR A 146 6.16 3.73 7.67
N SER A 147 4.93 3.99 7.22
CA SER A 147 4.13 5.07 7.81
C SER A 147 3.78 4.79 9.29
N MET A 148 3.63 3.51 9.67
CA MET A 148 3.50 3.11 11.07
C MET A 148 4.80 3.37 11.85
N ALA A 149 5.94 2.99 11.29
CA ALA A 149 7.24 3.26 11.89
C ALA A 149 7.49 4.76 12.11
N ILE A 150 7.22 5.59 11.10
CA ILE A 150 7.37 7.05 11.19
C ILE A 150 6.40 7.63 12.24
N GLY A 151 5.18 7.13 12.29
CA GLY A 151 4.19 7.51 13.30
C GLY A 151 4.65 7.20 14.74
N ALA A 152 5.48 6.17 14.91
CA ALA A 152 6.04 5.81 16.22
C ALA A 152 6.94 6.91 16.82
N ALA A 153 7.53 7.78 15.99
CA ALA A 153 8.36 8.89 16.49
C ALA A 153 7.63 9.74 17.53
N LYS A 154 6.32 9.95 17.36
CA LYS A 154 5.51 10.71 18.34
C LYS A 154 5.48 10.06 19.73
N GLY A 155 5.30 8.75 19.78
CA GLY A 155 5.28 8.00 21.05
C GLY A 155 6.67 7.86 21.66
N ILE A 156 7.68 7.60 20.82
CA ILE A 156 9.08 7.49 21.27
C ILE A 156 9.54 8.81 21.91
N CYS A 157 9.22 9.94 21.29
CA CYS A 157 9.57 11.26 21.82
C CYS A 157 8.99 11.48 23.23
N LYS A 158 7.72 11.11 23.46
CA LYS A 158 7.07 11.23 24.76
C LYS A 158 7.78 10.49 25.88
N LYS A 159 8.45 9.38 25.59
CA LYS A 159 9.17 8.59 26.58
C LYS A 159 10.55 9.14 26.93
N ASN A 160 11.23 9.74 25.96
CA ASN A 160 12.64 10.05 26.04
C ASN A 160 12.92 11.48 26.49
N VAL A 161 11.91 12.32 26.59
CA VAL A 161 12.07 13.72 26.97
C VAL A 161 11.65 13.92 28.44
N SER A 162 12.58 14.35 29.26
CA SER A 162 12.34 14.74 30.66
C SER A 162 11.96 16.22 30.76
N GLY A 163 10.79 16.59 30.26
CA GLY A 163 10.32 17.96 30.27
C GLY A 163 9.04 18.17 29.46
N GLU A 164 8.62 19.41 29.28
CA GLU A 164 7.46 19.74 28.46
C GLU A 164 7.78 19.43 26.98
N ILE A 165 7.02 18.51 26.37
CA ILE A 165 7.16 18.12 24.98
C ILE A 165 6.33 19.08 24.12
N LYS A 166 6.98 19.78 23.20
CA LYS A 166 6.32 20.60 22.19
C LYS A 166 5.84 19.74 21.02
N ASP A 167 4.80 20.19 20.36
CA ASP A 167 4.08 19.43 19.30
C ASP A 167 4.98 18.94 18.12
N LYS A 168 6.13 19.56 17.93
CA LYS A 168 7.05 19.25 16.82
C LYS A 168 8.37 18.57 17.22
N ASP A 169 8.60 18.29 18.49
CA ASP A 169 9.89 17.76 18.97
C ASP A 169 10.22 16.36 18.37
N TYR A 170 9.20 15.60 18.00
CA TYR A 170 9.37 14.30 17.36
C TYR A 170 9.91 14.36 15.92
N LEU A 171 9.93 15.53 15.28
CA LEU A 171 10.25 15.64 13.84
C LEU A 171 11.69 15.23 13.52
N ASN A 172 12.64 15.41 14.43
CA ASN A 172 14.01 14.93 14.23
C ASN A 172 14.04 13.40 14.08
N SER A 173 13.39 12.67 15.00
CA SER A 173 13.27 11.21 14.91
C SER A 173 12.45 10.79 13.70
N ALA A 174 11.33 11.48 13.42
CA ALA A 174 10.50 11.17 12.25
C ALA A 174 11.28 11.34 10.94
N SER A 175 12.12 12.36 10.82
CA SER A 175 12.97 12.60 9.63
C SER A 175 13.97 11.46 9.41
N ALA A 176 14.64 10.99 10.46
CA ALA A 176 15.54 9.85 10.39
C ALA A 176 14.80 8.57 9.95
N LEU A 177 13.59 8.34 10.50
CA LEU A 177 12.74 7.21 10.11
C LEU A 177 12.26 7.31 8.67
N VAL A 178 11.97 8.51 8.14
CA VAL A 178 11.64 8.71 6.72
C VAL A 178 12.83 8.34 5.83
N ASN A 179 14.04 8.81 6.17
CA ASN A 179 15.24 8.49 5.41
C ASN A 179 15.48 6.98 5.35
N GLN A 180 15.43 6.32 6.50
CA GLN A 180 15.61 4.87 6.59
C GLN A 180 14.49 4.11 5.85
N ALA A 181 13.24 4.57 5.96
CA ALA A 181 12.11 3.98 5.24
C ALA A 181 12.33 4.00 3.72
N VAL A 182 12.76 5.13 3.17
CA VAL A 182 13.03 5.25 1.72
C VAL A 182 14.18 4.34 1.30
N TYR A 183 15.23 4.24 2.11
CA TYR A 183 16.34 3.34 1.85
C TYR A 183 15.88 1.87 1.80
N GLU A 184 15.15 1.40 2.81
CA GLU A 184 14.63 0.04 2.86
C GLU A 184 13.61 -0.25 1.76
N MET A 185 12.75 0.73 1.43
CA MET A 185 11.82 0.61 0.29
C MET A 185 12.55 0.33 -1.01
N LYS A 186 13.67 1.01 -1.28
CA LYS A 186 14.49 0.78 -2.48
C LYS A 186 15.06 -0.62 -2.51
N ILE A 187 15.59 -1.10 -1.38
CA ILE A 187 16.11 -2.48 -1.26
C ILE A 187 15.01 -3.48 -1.63
N PHE A 188 13.83 -3.33 -1.04
CA PHE A 188 12.74 -4.28 -1.22
C PHE A 188 12.14 -4.22 -2.63
N VAL A 189 11.97 -3.03 -3.20
CA VAL A 189 11.51 -2.84 -4.59
C VAL A 189 12.50 -3.49 -5.57
N LYS A 190 13.79 -3.24 -5.40
CA LYS A 190 14.85 -3.86 -6.21
C LYS A 190 14.87 -5.38 -6.11
N PHE A 191 14.72 -5.92 -4.90
CA PHE A 191 14.66 -7.35 -4.64
C PHE A 191 13.53 -8.02 -5.45
N LEU A 192 12.39 -7.34 -5.56
CA LEU A 192 11.24 -7.78 -6.36
C LEU A 192 11.33 -7.37 -7.84
N LYS A 193 12.49 -6.88 -8.30
CA LYS A 193 12.79 -6.49 -9.69
C LYS A 193 12.02 -5.24 -10.18
N GLY A 194 11.54 -4.39 -9.28
CA GLY A 194 11.06 -3.04 -9.58
C GLY A 194 12.22 -2.05 -9.68
N LYS A 195 11.94 -0.87 -10.21
CA LYS A 195 12.91 0.23 -10.34
C LYS A 195 13.01 1.01 -9.02
N GLU A 196 14.23 1.15 -8.48
CA GLU A 196 14.48 1.89 -7.23
C GLU A 196 14.01 3.36 -7.33
N GLU A 197 14.10 3.94 -8.52
CA GLU A 197 13.68 5.32 -8.79
C GLU A 197 12.19 5.55 -8.54
N THR A 198 11.35 4.52 -8.72
CA THR A 198 9.91 4.59 -8.47
C THR A 198 9.61 4.96 -7.01
N VAL A 199 10.48 4.55 -6.08
CA VAL A 199 10.35 4.90 -4.65
C VAL A 199 10.47 6.40 -4.42
N ASN A 200 11.28 7.12 -5.21
CA ASN A 200 11.46 8.57 -5.10
C ASN A 200 10.23 9.36 -5.61
N GLY A 201 9.30 8.69 -6.28
CA GLY A 201 8.12 9.28 -6.90
C GLY A 201 6.86 9.24 -6.01
N LEU A 202 5.73 9.43 -6.69
CA LEU A 202 4.41 9.51 -6.05
C LEU A 202 4.00 8.21 -5.35
N ALA A 203 4.32 7.03 -5.92
CA ALA A 203 3.95 5.75 -5.34
C ALA A 203 4.76 5.41 -4.07
N GLY A 204 5.98 5.93 -3.95
CA GLY A 204 6.86 5.77 -2.79
C GLY A 204 6.75 6.95 -1.82
N ILE A 205 7.70 7.90 -1.91
CA ILE A 205 7.82 9.06 -1.00
C ILE A 205 6.53 9.86 -0.94
N GLY A 206 5.85 10.12 -2.06
CA GLY A 206 4.63 10.92 -2.08
C GLY A 206 3.52 10.30 -1.22
N ASP A 207 3.25 9.01 -1.39
CA ASP A 207 2.23 8.29 -0.64
C ASP A 207 2.67 8.02 0.82
N LEU A 208 3.97 7.83 1.06
CA LEU A 208 4.55 7.71 2.40
C LEU A 208 4.34 8.99 3.20
N TYR A 209 4.61 10.16 2.62
CA TYR A 209 4.43 11.46 3.24
C TYR A 209 2.98 11.66 3.73
N VAL A 210 2.01 11.48 2.83
CA VAL A 210 0.59 11.63 3.17
C VAL A 210 0.14 10.63 4.24
N SER A 211 0.61 9.37 4.15
CA SER A 211 0.25 8.32 5.09
C SER A 211 0.84 8.54 6.49
N SER A 212 2.02 9.14 6.57
CA SER A 212 2.71 9.45 7.82
C SER A 212 2.13 10.69 8.52
N ALA A 213 1.55 11.63 7.78
CA ALA A 213 1.04 12.89 8.31
C ALA A 213 -0.20 12.74 9.23
N GLY A 214 -0.89 11.58 9.23
CA GLY A 214 -2.05 11.37 10.11
C GLY A 214 -2.94 10.18 9.74
N GLY A 215 -2.45 9.24 8.95
CA GLY A 215 -3.16 8.03 8.56
C GLY A 215 -3.35 7.03 9.71
N ARG A 216 -4.20 6.01 9.49
CA ARG A 216 -4.49 4.95 10.48
C ARG A 216 -3.24 4.19 10.90
N ASN A 217 -2.34 3.90 9.97
CA ASN A 217 -1.07 3.23 10.25
C ASN A 217 -0.15 4.12 11.11
N SER A 218 -0.02 5.41 10.79
CA SER A 218 0.74 6.38 11.59
C SER A 218 0.18 6.53 13.01
N LYS A 219 -1.15 6.52 13.16
CA LYS A 219 -1.80 6.56 14.48
C LYS A 219 -1.49 5.30 15.30
N MET A 220 -1.58 4.11 14.72
CA MET A 220 -1.17 2.87 15.37
C MET A 220 0.31 2.94 15.77
N GLY A 221 1.17 3.42 14.87
CA GLY A 221 2.60 3.62 15.15
C GLY A 221 2.84 4.50 16.39
N SER A 222 2.08 5.58 16.56
CA SER A 222 2.21 6.44 17.74
C SER A 222 1.94 5.67 19.05
N TYR A 223 0.96 4.77 19.07
CA TYR A 223 0.69 3.92 20.24
C TYR A 223 1.83 2.91 20.49
N LEU A 224 2.35 2.28 19.41
CA LEU A 224 3.48 1.36 19.54
C LEU A 224 4.74 2.10 20.05
N GLY A 225 4.99 3.30 19.53
CA GLY A 225 6.09 4.17 19.99
C GLY A 225 5.95 4.56 21.46
N ASP A 226 4.72 4.76 21.94
CA ASP A 226 4.40 5.03 23.35
C ASP A 226 4.54 3.76 24.25
N GLY A 227 4.85 2.60 23.64
CA GLY A 227 5.16 1.33 24.32
C GLY A 227 3.99 0.40 24.51
N MET A 228 2.87 0.65 23.88
CA MET A 228 1.78 -0.31 23.81
C MET A 228 2.18 -1.45 22.88
N THR A 229 1.68 -2.66 23.13
CA THR A 229 1.72 -3.74 22.16
C THR A 229 0.63 -3.54 21.10
N TYR A 230 0.77 -4.20 19.95
CA TYR A 230 -0.21 -4.08 18.87
C TYR A 230 -1.61 -4.51 19.30
N SER A 231 -1.72 -5.67 19.97
CA SER A 231 -3.02 -6.20 20.40
C SER A 231 -3.71 -5.29 21.40
N PHE A 232 -2.94 -4.74 22.36
CA PHE A 232 -3.47 -3.79 23.34
C PHE A 232 -3.95 -2.50 22.67
N ALA A 233 -3.15 -1.89 21.81
CA ALA A 233 -3.52 -0.68 21.08
C ALA A 233 -4.73 -0.91 20.15
N LYS A 234 -4.75 -2.05 19.45
CA LYS A 234 -5.86 -2.42 18.56
C LYS A 234 -7.17 -2.55 19.33
N LYS A 235 -7.15 -3.27 20.46
CA LYS A 235 -8.32 -3.52 21.30
C LYS A 235 -8.85 -2.26 21.98
N ASN A 236 -7.97 -1.40 22.49
CA ASN A 236 -8.36 -0.30 23.39
C ASN A 236 -8.44 1.07 22.68
N GLN A 237 -7.70 1.28 21.58
CA GLN A 237 -7.56 2.57 20.92
C GLN A 237 -8.10 2.59 19.49
N MET A 238 -8.17 1.43 18.82
CA MET A 238 -8.50 1.35 17.39
C MET A 238 -9.41 0.15 17.06
N GLN A 239 -10.43 -0.13 17.88
CA GLN A 239 -11.25 -1.36 17.80
C GLN A 239 -11.79 -1.65 16.39
N ASN A 240 -12.47 -0.73 15.75
CA ASN A 240 -13.14 -0.94 14.45
C ASN A 240 -12.37 -0.29 13.28
N VAL A 241 -11.08 -0.06 13.46
CA VAL A 241 -10.24 0.60 12.45
C VAL A 241 -9.36 -0.44 11.77
N THR A 242 -9.46 -0.58 10.46
CA THR A 242 -8.51 -1.40 9.69
C THR A 242 -7.13 -0.75 9.71
N VAL A 243 -6.10 -1.57 9.96
CA VAL A 243 -4.69 -1.16 9.99
C VAL A 243 -3.96 -1.96 8.92
N GLU A 244 -3.85 -1.38 7.74
CA GLU A 244 -3.32 -2.06 6.54
C GLU A 244 -1.88 -2.56 6.72
N ALA A 245 -1.08 -1.84 7.49
CA ALA A 245 0.29 -2.27 7.82
C ALA A 245 0.30 -3.58 8.62
N ALA A 246 -0.69 -3.79 9.50
CA ALA A 246 -0.78 -5.02 10.27
C ALA A 246 -1.26 -6.19 9.39
N ASP A 247 -2.28 -5.96 8.55
CA ASP A 247 -2.73 -6.97 7.60
C ASP A 247 -1.58 -7.42 6.70
N LEU A 248 -0.77 -6.48 6.20
CA LEU A 248 0.40 -6.79 5.39
C LEU A 248 1.50 -7.50 6.19
N ALA A 249 1.77 -7.08 7.44
CA ALA A 249 2.78 -7.72 8.30
C ALA A 249 2.42 -9.19 8.60
N PHE A 250 1.16 -9.51 8.81
CA PHE A 250 0.70 -10.89 8.96
C PHE A 250 0.79 -11.70 7.67
N GLU A 251 0.58 -11.07 6.51
CA GLU A 251 0.61 -11.73 5.20
C GLU A 251 2.03 -12.08 4.76
N ILE A 252 2.97 -11.11 4.81
CA ILE A 252 4.31 -11.27 4.26
C ILE A 252 5.43 -11.34 5.30
N GLY A 253 5.13 -11.15 6.59
CA GLY A 253 6.15 -10.94 7.62
C GLY A 253 7.08 -12.14 7.83
N GLU A 254 6.56 -13.37 7.80
CA GLU A 254 7.40 -14.57 7.91
C GLU A 254 8.33 -14.71 6.70
N LYS A 255 7.84 -14.41 5.50
CA LYS A 255 8.64 -14.44 4.29
C LYS A 255 9.74 -13.38 4.32
N ILE A 256 9.43 -12.16 4.79
CA ILE A 256 10.44 -11.10 4.98
C ILE A 256 11.56 -11.57 5.91
N LYS A 257 11.23 -12.18 7.05
CA LYS A 257 12.23 -12.67 8.02
C LYS A 257 13.04 -13.85 7.50
N LYS A 258 12.52 -14.59 6.53
CA LYS A 258 13.23 -15.67 5.84
C LYS A 258 14.23 -15.13 4.81
N ASP A 259 13.84 -14.11 4.06
CA ASP A 259 14.62 -13.60 2.92
C ASP A 259 15.61 -12.51 3.31
N PHE A 260 15.38 -11.79 4.42
CA PHE A 260 16.19 -10.64 4.86
C PHE A 260 16.66 -10.78 6.30
N GLN A 261 17.89 -10.37 6.56
CA GLN A 261 18.39 -10.22 7.91
C GLN A 261 17.94 -8.88 8.52
N GLN A 262 17.97 -8.77 9.87
CA GLN A 262 17.62 -7.54 10.58
C GLN A 262 18.40 -6.31 10.10
N LYS A 263 19.64 -6.47 9.68
CA LYS A 263 20.49 -5.37 9.17
C LYS A 263 20.08 -4.87 7.79
N ASP A 264 19.40 -5.69 6.99
CA ASP A 264 19.00 -5.33 5.62
C ASP A 264 17.76 -4.45 5.63
N LEU A 265 16.78 -4.77 6.49
CA LEU A 265 15.51 -4.06 6.65
C LEU A 265 15.21 -3.82 8.13
N PRO A 266 16.08 -3.09 8.89
CA PRO A 266 15.96 -2.97 10.34
C PRO A 266 14.62 -2.36 10.77
N LEU A 267 14.09 -1.39 10.06
CA LEU A 267 12.86 -0.71 10.41
C LEU A 267 11.63 -1.57 10.09
N MET A 268 11.57 -2.16 8.89
CA MET A 268 10.48 -3.05 8.50
C MET A 268 10.37 -4.25 9.43
N ILE A 269 11.48 -4.95 9.72
CA ILE A 269 11.49 -6.12 10.59
C ILE A 269 11.12 -5.75 12.03
N SER A 270 11.53 -4.58 12.53
CA SER A 270 11.12 -4.10 13.85
C SER A 270 9.60 -3.92 13.96
N VAL A 271 8.96 -3.34 12.94
CA VAL A 271 7.50 -3.18 12.90
C VAL A 271 6.80 -4.53 12.75
N ILE A 272 7.29 -5.41 11.87
CA ILE A 272 6.73 -6.75 11.68
C ILE A 272 6.77 -7.53 12.99
N ASN A 273 7.88 -7.53 13.72
CA ASN A 273 8.00 -8.22 15.01
C ASN A 273 7.03 -7.63 16.04
N ALA A 274 6.93 -6.30 16.14
CA ALA A 274 5.98 -5.66 17.05
C ALA A 274 4.53 -6.09 16.79
N ILE A 275 4.16 -6.32 15.52
CA ILE A 275 2.81 -6.74 15.14
C ILE A 275 2.64 -8.26 15.30
N THR A 276 3.52 -9.06 14.68
CA THR A 276 3.30 -10.51 14.54
C THR A 276 3.61 -11.29 15.82
N LYS A 277 4.51 -10.79 16.65
CA LYS A 277 4.86 -11.38 17.97
C LYS A 277 4.21 -10.65 19.15
N ASP A 278 3.46 -9.56 18.87
CA ASP A 278 2.87 -8.67 19.88
C ASP A 278 3.88 -8.13 20.89
N GLU A 279 5.10 -7.86 20.44
CA GLU A 279 6.19 -7.30 21.24
C GLU A 279 6.09 -5.76 21.27
N LYS A 280 6.77 -5.13 22.23
CA LYS A 280 6.97 -3.67 22.21
C LYS A 280 7.86 -3.29 21.03
N LEU A 281 7.49 -2.24 20.31
CA LEU A 281 8.30 -1.75 19.20
C LEU A 281 9.71 -1.36 19.68
N ASN A 282 10.70 -1.99 19.07
CA ASN A 282 12.11 -1.72 19.30
C ASN A 282 12.79 -1.29 17.99
N VAL A 283 12.92 0.01 17.79
CA VAL A 283 13.60 0.57 16.61
C VAL A 283 15.11 0.42 16.78
N LYS A 284 15.75 -0.27 15.85
CA LYS A 284 17.19 -0.55 15.84
C LYS A 284 17.98 0.58 15.17
N TRP A 285 18.03 1.76 15.82
CA TRP A 285 18.70 2.95 15.30
C TRP A 285 20.16 2.72 14.90
N GLU A 286 20.84 1.85 15.64
CA GLU A 286 22.23 1.47 15.41
C GLU A 286 22.49 0.72 14.09
N LEU A 287 21.43 0.22 13.46
CA LEU A 287 21.48 -0.48 12.17
C LEU A 287 21.10 0.41 10.98
N PHE A 288 20.76 1.68 11.21
CA PHE A 288 20.35 2.56 10.14
C PHE A 288 21.52 2.93 9.22
N ASN A 289 21.22 3.03 7.94
CA ASN A 289 22.18 3.43 6.93
C ASN A 289 22.09 4.95 6.73
N TYR A 290 23.08 5.69 7.19
CA TYR A 290 23.12 7.16 7.12
C TYR A 290 23.93 7.67 5.92
N LEU A 291 23.97 6.93 4.81
CA LEU A 291 24.65 7.37 3.59
C LEU A 291 23.90 8.47 2.86
#